data_6c980fd190317925bbcfccd651174c4f
#
_entry.id   6c980fd190317925bbcfccd651174c4f
#
_cell.length_a   1.000
_cell.length_b   1.000
_cell.length_c   1.000
_cell.angle_alpha   90.00
_cell.angle_beta   90.00
_cell.angle_gamma   90.00
#
_symmetry.space_group_name_H-M   'P 1'
#
loop_
_entity.id
_entity.type
_entity.pdbx_description
1 polymer ?
#
loop_
_entity_poly.entity_id
_entity_poly.type
_entity_poly.pdbx_seq_one_letter_code
_entity_poly.pdbx_strand_id
1 'polypeptide(L)'
;MPVPVVVLPGSGCTPTRQCNFYDWFGRTIDAIKTADGTPKYRSIMKNMPDPHVCREKLWIPFVREELIEKGAAESTVVVGHSSGAVAAMRLAERCKLRGIVVVAGYDSDLGDANERASGYFDRPFDWDAIRANCGFVCAVGGARDDLVDIAIQRRVAMECLGLQAGTPGLEWVELPDEDH
;
A
#
# COMPACT_ATOMS: atom_id res chain seq x y z
N MET A 1 -7.62 17.70 12.68
CA MET A 1 -7.87 16.23 12.80
C MET A 1 -6.64 15.48 12.33
N PRO A 2 -6.28 14.34 12.94
CA PRO A 2 -5.15 13.54 12.51
C PRO A 2 -5.38 12.98 11.09
N VAL A 3 -4.30 12.83 10.32
CA VAL A 3 -4.34 12.24 8.98
C VAL A 3 -4.68 10.75 9.09
N PRO A 4 -5.75 10.26 8.45
CA PRO A 4 -6.04 8.83 8.42
C PRO A 4 -4.98 8.07 7.60
N VAL A 5 -4.49 6.97 8.15
CA VAL A 5 -3.52 6.08 7.48
C VAL A 5 -4.09 4.66 7.49
N VAL A 6 -4.61 4.25 6.35
CA VAL A 6 -5.14 2.90 6.14
C VAL A 6 -3.98 1.95 5.82
N VAL A 7 -3.89 0.83 6.52
CA VAL A 7 -2.87 -0.21 6.26
C VAL A 7 -3.53 -1.43 5.65
N LEU A 8 -3.06 -1.81 4.48
CA LEU A 8 -3.49 -3.00 3.74
C LEU A 8 -2.41 -4.07 3.83
N PRO A 9 -2.74 -5.25 4.39
CA PRO A 9 -1.76 -6.31 4.63
C PRO A 9 -1.42 -7.11 3.36
N GLY A 10 -0.39 -7.94 3.45
CA GLY A 10 -0.13 -9.01 2.50
C GLY A 10 -1.13 -10.16 2.62
N SER A 11 -1.09 -11.07 1.66
CA SER A 11 -1.92 -12.29 1.65
C SER A 11 -1.64 -13.15 2.88
N GLY A 12 -2.65 -13.86 3.38
CA GLY A 12 -2.56 -14.71 4.57
C GLY A 12 -2.52 -13.97 5.91
N CYS A 13 -2.39 -12.64 5.90
CA CYS A 13 -2.25 -11.85 7.12
C CYS A 13 -3.59 -11.62 7.84
N THR A 14 -3.98 -12.61 8.63
CA THR A 14 -5.18 -12.55 9.47
C THR A 14 -4.95 -13.26 10.82
N PRO A 15 -5.16 -12.62 11.98
CA PRO A 15 -5.57 -11.22 12.17
C PRO A 15 -4.49 -10.21 11.72
N THR A 16 -4.87 -9.17 11.00
CA THR A 16 -3.93 -8.22 10.40
C THR A 16 -2.91 -7.66 11.39
N ARG A 17 -3.35 -7.24 12.58
CA ARG A 17 -2.45 -6.67 13.60
C ARG A 17 -1.44 -7.67 14.20
N GLN A 18 -1.63 -8.97 14.00
CA GLN A 18 -0.72 -10.00 14.52
C GLN A 18 0.30 -10.46 13.49
N CYS A 19 0.27 -9.89 12.31
CA CYS A 19 1.18 -10.24 11.22
C CYS A 19 2.22 -9.16 11.01
N ASN A 20 3.40 -9.61 10.55
CA ASN A 20 4.44 -8.76 10.01
C ASN A 20 4.74 -7.53 10.91
N PHE A 21 5.00 -6.38 10.32
CA PHE A 21 5.29 -5.11 11.02
C PHE A 21 4.05 -4.24 11.32
N TYR A 22 2.84 -4.66 10.96
CA TYR A 22 1.68 -3.76 10.90
C TYR A 22 1.29 -3.14 12.25
N ASP A 23 1.25 -3.91 13.34
CA ASP A 23 0.91 -3.34 14.65
C ASP A 23 1.98 -2.39 15.17
N TRP A 24 3.26 -2.74 14.98
CA TRP A 24 4.38 -1.86 15.29
C TRP A 24 4.28 -0.54 14.50
N PHE A 25 4.07 -0.62 13.20
CA PHE A 25 3.91 0.55 12.33
C PHE A 25 2.73 1.43 12.79
N GLY A 26 1.57 0.82 13.02
CA GLY A 26 0.38 1.54 13.48
C GLY A 26 0.63 2.29 14.79
N ARG A 27 1.19 1.62 15.79
CA ARG A 27 1.53 2.26 17.08
C ARG A 27 2.56 3.37 16.93
N THR A 28 3.55 3.17 16.04
CA THR A 28 4.59 4.15 15.80
C THR A 28 4.02 5.43 15.22
N ILE A 29 3.19 5.34 14.17
CA ILE A 29 2.60 6.54 13.56
C ILE A 29 1.56 7.21 14.47
N ASP A 30 0.77 6.44 15.24
CA ASP A 30 -0.21 6.98 16.19
C ASP A 30 0.47 7.76 17.35
N ALA A 31 1.72 7.43 17.66
CA ALA A 31 2.50 8.13 18.66
C ALA A 31 3.04 9.48 18.19
N ILE A 32 3.07 9.76 16.89
CA ILE A 32 3.61 11.00 16.32
C ILE A 32 2.67 12.15 16.64
N LYS A 33 3.22 13.20 17.25
CA LYS A 33 2.50 14.43 17.62
C LYS A 33 2.92 15.60 16.75
N THR A 34 2.03 16.55 16.60
CA THR A 34 2.32 17.90 16.11
C THR A 34 2.97 18.73 17.22
N ALA A 35 3.47 19.92 16.86
CA ALA A 35 4.14 20.80 17.81
C ALA A 35 3.27 21.22 19.01
N ASP A 36 1.95 21.25 18.83
CA ASP A 36 0.97 21.54 19.90
C ASP A 36 0.54 20.30 20.71
N GLY A 37 1.18 19.13 20.46
CA GLY A 37 0.94 17.89 21.19
C GLY A 37 -0.27 17.09 20.70
N THR A 38 -0.97 17.52 19.65
CA THR A 38 -2.09 16.76 19.08
C THR A 38 -1.61 15.58 18.21
N PRO A 39 -2.37 14.46 18.10
CA PRO A 39 -2.02 13.37 17.21
C PRO A 39 -1.91 13.84 15.75
N LYS A 40 -0.80 13.52 15.08
CA LYS A 40 -0.57 13.89 13.68
C LYS A 40 -1.22 12.89 12.72
N TYR A 41 -1.19 11.61 13.06
CA TYR A 41 -1.73 10.51 12.25
C TYR A 41 -2.67 9.63 13.09
N ARG A 42 -3.50 8.85 12.38
CA ARG A 42 -4.36 7.82 12.97
C ARG A 42 -4.34 6.58 12.09
N SER A 43 -3.80 5.48 12.59
CA SER A 43 -3.77 4.21 11.88
C SER A 43 -5.15 3.55 11.85
N ILE A 44 -5.51 2.98 10.69
CA ILE A 44 -6.75 2.25 10.47
C ILE A 44 -6.39 0.89 9.90
N MET A 45 -6.72 -0.16 10.64
CA MET A 45 -6.48 -1.55 10.26
C MET A 45 -7.67 -2.40 10.64
N LYS A 46 -8.16 -3.21 9.71
CA LYS A 46 -9.17 -4.25 9.95
C LYS A 46 -8.67 -5.57 9.35
N ASN A 47 -9.25 -6.68 9.80
CA ASN A 47 -9.07 -7.94 9.12
C ASN A 47 -9.75 -7.86 7.75
N MET A 48 -9.00 -8.16 6.71
CA MET A 48 -9.50 -8.10 5.34
C MET A 48 -10.39 -9.30 5.04
N PRO A 49 -11.43 -9.15 4.22
CA PRO A 49 -12.17 -10.29 3.71
C PRO A 49 -11.27 -11.13 2.77
N ASP A 50 -11.54 -12.44 2.64
CA ASP A 50 -10.81 -13.31 1.71
C ASP A 50 -9.27 -13.15 1.80
N PRO A 51 -8.67 -13.30 3.00
CA PRO A 51 -7.30 -12.88 3.25
C PRO A 51 -6.23 -13.70 2.50
N HIS A 52 -6.58 -14.86 1.96
CA HIS A 52 -5.62 -15.74 1.29
C HIS A 52 -5.51 -15.51 -0.22
N VAL A 53 -6.61 -15.16 -0.88
CA VAL A 53 -6.63 -14.87 -2.33
C VAL A 53 -6.66 -13.36 -2.58
N CYS A 54 -7.12 -12.58 -1.62
CA CYS A 54 -7.12 -11.11 -1.65
C CYS A 54 -7.88 -10.53 -2.85
N ARG A 55 -9.01 -11.15 -3.26
CA ARG A 55 -9.69 -10.79 -4.51
C ARG A 55 -10.02 -9.31 -4.60
N GLU A 56 -9.62 -8.68 -5.70
CA GLU A 56 -9.86 -7.27 -5.98
C GLU A 56 -11.33 -6.89 -5.78
N LYS A 57 -12.24 -7.71 -6.29
CA LYS A 57 -13.69 -7.47 -6.20
C LYS A 57 -14.25 -7.47 -4.77
N LEU A 58 -13.51 -8.00 -3.80
CA LEU A 58 -13.87 -7.98 -2.38
C LEU A 58 -13.07 -6.92 -1.61
N TRP A 59 -11.79 -6.79 -1.90
CA TRP A 59 -10.91 -5.88 -1.18
C TRP A 59 -11.17 -4.42 -1.49
N ILE A 60 -11.30 -4.04 -2.77
CA ILE A 60 -11.48 -2.63 -3.15
C ILE A 60 -12.78 -2.05 -2.58
N PRO A 61 -13.96 -2.72 -2.70
CA PRO A 61 -15.17 -2.24 -2.04
C PRO A 61 -15.01 -2.14 -0.52
N PHE A 62 -14.44 -3.18 0.13
CA PHE A 62 -14.23 -3.19 1.58
C PHE A 62 -13.34 -2.01 2.04
N VAL A 63 -12.25 -1.72 1.34
CA VAL A 63 -11.38 -0.58 1.67
C VAL A 63 -12.16 0.73 1.58
N ARG A 64 -12.95 0.90 0.53
CA ARG A 64 -13.72 2.13 0.30
C ARG A 64 -14.85 2.34 1.30
N GLU A 65 -15.49 1.28 1.73
CA GLU A 65 -16.70 1.33 2.57
C GLU A 65 -16.39 1.24 4.06
N GLU A 66 -15.33 0.47 4.42
CA GLU A 66 -15.05 0.10 5.79
C GLU A 66 -13.78 0.73 6.39
N LEU A 67 -12.82 1.13 5.55
CA LEU A 67 -11.54 1.66 6.00
C LEU A 67 -11.39 3.16 5.69
N ILE A 68 -11.90 3.63 4.56
CA ILE A 68 -11.87 5.04 4.21
C ILE A 68 -13.16 5.69 4.70
N GLU A 69 -13.04 6.67 5.60
CA GLU A 69 -14.19 7.42 6.08
C GLU A 69 -14.88 8.15 4.93
N LYS A 70 -16.22 8.18 4.95
CA LYS A 70 -17.02 8.82 3.90
C LYS A 70 -16.60 10.28 3.69
N GLY A 71 -16.19 10.60 2.48
CA GLY A 71 -15.72 11.94 2.11
C GLY A 71 -14.28 12.26 2.52
N ALA A 72 -13.55 11.31 3.12
CA ALA A 72 -12.17 11.55 3.60
C ALA A 72 -11.07 10.95 2.70
N ALA A 73 -11.40 10.44 1.51
CA ALA A 73 -10.44 9.77 0.63
C ALA A 73 -9.24 10.69 0.30
N GLU A 74 -9.47 11.93 -0.09
CA GLU A 74 -8.42 12.90 -0.45
C GLU A 74 -7.52 13.31 0.74
N SER A 75 -7.94 13.03 1.97
CA SER A 75 -7.11 13.24 3.18
C SER A 75 -6.45 11.96 3.68
N THR A 76 -6.79 10.80 3.11
CA THR A 76 -6.32 9.48 3.56
C THR A 76 -5.03 9.08 2.85
N VAL A 77 -4.09 8.56 3.62
CA VAL A 77 -2.91 7.85 3.12
C VAL A 77 -3.22 6.35 3.16
N VAL A 78 -2.86 5.63 2.09
CA VAL A 78 -2.97 4.17 2.05
C VAL A 78 -1.58 3.57 2.00
N VAL A 79 -1.23 2.75 2.98
CA VAL A 79 0.01 1.98 3.05
C VAL A 79 -0.34 0.54 2.73
N GLY A 80 0.14 0.03 1.61
CA GLY A 80 -0.07 -1.34 1.20
C GLY A 80 1.24 -2.13 1.19
N HIS A 81 1.20 -3.36 1.69
CA HIS A 81 2.32 -4.29 1.68
C HIS A 81 1.96 -5.52 0.86
N SER A 82 2.85 -5.95 -0.05
CA SER A 82 2.65 -7.18 -0.85
C SER A 82 1.33 -7.11 -1.65
N SER A 83 0.40 -8.06 -1.52
CA SER A 83 -0.93 -7.99 -2.14
C SER A 83 -1.70 -6.72 -1.75
N GLY A 84 -1.46 -6.18 -0.55
CA GLY A 84 -1.99 -4.88 -0.13
C GLY A 84 -1.39 -3.70 -0.91
N ALA A 85 -0.14 -3.80 -1.36
CA ALA A 85 0.47 -2.80 -2.25
C ALA A 85 -0.20 -2.79 -3.62
N VAL A 86 -0.48 -3.97 -4.16
CA VAL A 86 -1.24 -4.14 -5.41
C VAL A 86 -2.65 -3.54 -5.27
N ALA A 87 -3.34 -3.83 -4.14
CA ALA A 87 -4.65 -3.26 -3.84
C ALA A 87 -4.62 -1.73 -3.73
N ALA A 88 -3.58 -1.15 -3.09
CA ALA A 88 -3.41 0.29 -2.97
C ALA A 88 -3.25 0.96 -4.34
N MET A 89 -2.46 0.36 -5.24
CA MET A 89 -2.29 0.85 -6.61
C MET A 89 -3.61 0.79 -7.40
N ARG A 90 -4.35 -0.33 -7.33
CA ARG A 90 -5.67 -0.46 -7.98
C ARG A 90 -6.72 0.52 -7.43
N LEU A 91 -6.69 0.76 -6.12
CA LEU A 91 -7.55 1.77 -5.51
C LEU A 91 -7.24 3.17 -6.06
N ALA A 92 -5.96 3.51 -6.16
CA ALA A 92 -5.51 4.81 -6.65
C ALA A 92 -5.84 5.06 -8.13
N GLU A 93 -6.03 4.04 -8.96
CA GLU A 93 -6.52 4.23 -10.34
C GLU A 93 -7.86 4.98 -10.42
N ARG A 94 -8.69 4.87 -9.36
CA ARG A 94 -10.08 5.36 -9.38
C ARG A 94 -10.47 6.22 -8.21
N CYS A 95 -9.55 6.48 -7.29
CA CYS A 95 -9.82 7.20 -6.06
C CYS A 95 -8.71 8.22 -5.81
N LYS A 96 -9.09 9.49 -5.67
CA LYS A 96 -8.14 10.52 -5.25
C LYS A 96 -7.80 10.30 -3.78
N LEU A 97 -6.52 10.21 -3.49
CA LEU A 97 -5.95 9.95 -2.17
C LEU A 97 -4.96 11.05 -1.80
N ARG A 98 -4.74 11.25 -0.50
CA ARG A 98 -3.62 12.07 -0.04
C ARG A 98 -2.29 11.51 -0.53
N GLY A 99 -2.15 10.20 -0.58
CA GLY A 99 -1.00 9.50 -1.14
C GLY A 99 -1.05 8.01 -0.87
N ILE A 100 -0.15 7.29 -1.51
CA ILE A 100 0.06 5.85 -1.29
C ILE A 100 1.51 5.57 -0.93
N VAL A 101 1.69 4.55 -0.08
CA VAL A 101 2.99 3.92 0.20
C VAL A 101 2.89 2.47 -0.24
N VAL A 102 3.72 2.09 -1.18
CA VAL A 102 3.78 0.76 -1.82
C VAL A 102 4.97 0.01 -1.24
N VAL A 103 4.75 -0.96 -0.38
CA VAL A 103 5.82 -1.78 0.24
C VAL A 103 5.84 -3.15 -0.43
N ALA A 104 7.00 -3.55 -0.94
CA ALA A 104 7.17 -4.79 -1.71
C ALA A 104 6.15 -4.92 -2.87
N GLY A 105 6.01 -3.85 -3.68
CA GLY A 105 5.02 -3.75 -4.74
C GLY A 105 5.40 -4.50 -6.01
N TYR A 106 4.41 -5.08 -6.70
CA TYR A 106 4.56 -5.79 -7.97
C TYR A 106 3.34 -5.56 -8.87
N ASP A 107 3.45 -5.91 -10.17
CA ASP A 107 2.44 -5.62 -11.19
C ASP A 107 2.05 -6.84 -12.05
N SER A 108 2.46 -8.04 -11.63
CA SER A 108 2.12 -9.31 -12.28
C SER A 108 1.78 -10.37 -11.22
N ASP A 109 1.20 -11.49 -11.64
CA ASP A 109 0.84 -12.60 -10.75
C ASP A 109 2.07 -13.39 -10.23
N LEU A 110 3.29 -12.99 -10.57
CA LEU A 110 4.55 -13.63 -10.20
C LEU A 110 4.58 -15.17 -10.47
N GLY A 111 3.65 -15.69 -11.27
CA GLY A 111 3.46 -17.12 -11.50
C GLY A 111 2.67 -17.83 -10.38
N ASP A 112 2.23 -17.11 -9.35
CA ASP A 112 1.45 -17.65 -8.24
C ASP A 112 -0.04 -17.81 -8.59
N ALA A 113 -0.64 -18.93 -8.19
CA ALA A 113 -2.03 -19.24 -8.52
C ALA A 113 -3.04 -18.38 -7.75
N ASN A 114 -2.76 -17.99 -6.50
CA ASN A 114 -3.63 -17.13 -5.71
C ASN A 114 -3.56 -15.70 -6.23
N GLU A 115 -2.36 -15.21 -6.57
CA GLU A 115 -2.19 -13.89 -7.19
C GLU A 115 -2.94 -13.83 -8.52
N ARG A 116 -2.85 -14.87 -9.37
CA ARG A 116 -3.65 -14.96 -10.59
C ARG A 116 -5.15 -14.95 -10.32
N ALA A 117 -5.62 -15.68 -9.30
CA ALA A 117 -7.03 -15.75 -8.91
C ALA A 117 -7.53 -14.48 -8.21
N SER A 118 -6.64 -13.57 -7.83
CA SER A 118 -7.00 -12.30 -7.17
C SER A 118 -7.75 -11.35 -8.10
N GLY A 119 -7.50 -11.43 -9.42
CA GLY A 119 -8.09 -10.59 -10.44
C GLY A 119 -7.39 -9.23 -10.61
N TYR A 120 -6.39 -8.91 -9.79
CA TYR A 120 -5.66 -7.64 -9.95
C TYR A 120 -4.87 -7.55 -11.26
N PHE A 121 -4.47 -8.67 -11.84
CA PHE A 121 -3.60 -8.75 -13.02
C PHE A 121 -4.36 -9.06 -14.31
N ASP A 122 -5.69 -9.08 -14.27
CA ASP A 122 -6.55 -9.33 -15.44
C ASP A 122 -6.51 -8.18 -16.46
N ARG A 123 -5.94 -7.04 -16.09
CA ARG A 123 -5.77 -5.87 -16.94
C ARG A 123 -4.48 -5.13 -16.59
N PRO A 124 -3.88 -4.36 -17.52
CA PRO A 124 -2.75 -3.50 -17.22
C PRO A 124 -3.11 -2.45 -16.16
N PHE A 125 -2.11 -1.95 -15.43
CA PHE A 125 -2.27 -0.82 -14.52
C PHE A 125 -2.32 0.49 -15.29
N ASP A 126 -3.18 1.40 -14.83
CA ASP A 126 -3.21 2.79 -15.31
C ASP A 126 -2.26 3.64 -14.43
N TRP A 127 -0.97 3.60 -14.80
CA TRP A 127 0.08 4.30 -14.03
C TRP A 127 -0.11 5.82 -14.01
N ASP A 128 -0.63 6.40 -15.09
CA ASP A 128 -0.91 7.84 -15.17
C ASP A 128 -2.02 8.23 -14.22
N ALA A 129 -3.10 7.44 -14.17
CA ALA A 129 -4.19 7.66 -13.23
C ALA A 129 -3.72 7.53 -11.77
N ILE A 130 -2.88 6.52 -11.45
CA ILE A 130 -2.32 6.34 -10.10
C ILE A 130 -1.54 7.59 -9.69
N ARG A 131 -0.64 8.09 -10.54
CA ARG A 131 0.13 9.31 -10.26
C ARG A 131 -0.75 10.55 -10.12
N ALA A 132 -1.72 10.71 -11.00
CA ALA A 132 -2.61 11.88 -11.01
C ALA A 132 -3.57 11.91 -9.81
N ASN A 133 -3.94 10.75 -9.28
CA ASN A 133 -4.88 10.63 -8.15
C ASN A 133 -4.20 10.67 -6.77
N CYS A 134 -2.86 10.66 -6.71
CA CYS A 134 -2.14 10.68 -5.44
C CYS A 134 -1.38 11.98 -5.25
N GLY A 135 -1.57 12.64 -4.10
CA GLY A 135 -0.80 13.82 -3.72
C GLY A 135 0.69 13.51 -3.49
N PHE A 136 1.00 12.24 -3.16
CA PHE A 136 2.35 11.68 -3.17
C PHE A 136 2.32 10.17 -3.41
N VAL A 137 3.42 9.63 -3.91
CA VAL A 137 3.66 8.19 -4.04
C VAL A 137 5.04 7.89 -3.46
N CYS A 138 5.10 6.93 -2.55
CA CYS A 138 6.34 6.39 -2.02
C CYS A 138 6.35 4.87 -2.24
N ALA A 139 7.48 4.32 -2.62
CA ALA A 139 7.65 2.87 -2.66
C ALA A 139 8.87 2.47 -1.81
N VAL A 140 8.74 1.34 -1.12
CA VAL A 140 9.76 0.78 -0.24
C VAL A 140 9.98 -0.67 -0.63
N GLY A 141 11.23 -1.08 -0.79
CA GLY A 141 11.59 -2.46 -1.12
C GLY A 141 12.74 -2.98 -0.27
N GLY A 142 12.69 -4.26 0.07
CA GLY A 142 13.76 -4.98 0.72
C GLY A 142 14.70 -5.64 -0.30
N ALA A 143 16.00 -5.41 -0.20
CA ALA A 143 16.97 -5.96 -1.17
C ALA A 143 17.15 -7.49 -1.04
N ARG A 144 16.70 -8.08 0.08
CA ARG A 144 16.74 -9.51 0.36
C ARG A 144 15.38 -10.20 0.24
N ASP A 145 14.40 -9.51 -0.37
CA ASP A 145 13.07 -10.06 -0.57
C ASP A 145 13.11 -11.29 -1.48
N ASP A 146 12.70 -12.44 -0.94
CA ASP A 146 12.68 -13.74 -1.62
C ASP A 146 11.31 -14.11 -2.21
N LEU A 147 10.29 -13.29 -1.96
CA LEU A 147 8.94 -13.45 -2.51
C LEU A 147 8.69 -12.53 -3.71
N VAL A 148 9.12 -11.28 -3.63
CA VAL A 148 9.05 -10.31 -4.72
C VAL A 148 10.43 -9.78 -5.02
N ASP A 149 11.05 -10.28 -6.09
CA ASP A 149 12.40 -9.87 -6.50
C ASP A 149 12.55 -8.34 -6.51
N ILE A 150 13.61 -7.85 -5.89
CA ILE A 150 13.89 -6.40 -5.80
C ILE A 150 13.95 -5.73 -7.17
N ALA A 151 14.34 -6.45 -8.23
CA ALA A 151 14.34 -5.92 -9.59
C ALA A 151 12.91 -5.60 -10.08
N ILE A 152 11.92 -6.41 -9.69
CA ILE A 152 10.50 -6.14 -9.98
C ILE A 152 10.04 -4.89 -9.21
N GLN A 153 10.35 -4.82 -7.93
CA GLN A 153 9.98 -3.68 -7.09
C GLN A 153 10.59 -2.38 -7.60
N ARG A 154 11.88 -2.38 -7.97
CA ARG A 154 12.57 -1.22 -8.58
C ARG A 154 11.91 -0.81 -9.89
N ARG A 155 11.60 -1.76 -10.76
CA ARG A 155 10.94 -1.47 -12.04
C ARG A 155 9.56 -0.83 -11.83
N VAL A 156 8.73 -1.38 -10.94
CA VAL A 156 7.43 -0.80 -10.60
C VAL A 156 7.59 0.61 -10.03
N ALA A 157 8.53 0.81 -9.10
CA ALA A 157 8.77 2.11 -8.50
C ALA A 157 9.31 3.14 -9.53
N MET A 158 10.37 2.81 -10.23
CA MET A 158 11.13 3.78 -11.03
C MET A 158 10.56 3.95 -12.44
N GLU A 159 10.22 2.85 -13.13
CA GLU A 159 9.76 2.91 -14.52
C GLU A 159 8.25 3.11 -14.62
N CYS A 160 7.46 2.46 -13.76
CA CYS A 160 6.00 2.53 -13.83
C CYS A 160 5.44 3.73 -13.04
N LEU A 161 5.88 3.91 -11.79
CA LEU A 161 5.42 5.02 -10.95
C LEU A 161 6.26 6.29 -11.11
N GLY A 162 7.42 6.22 -11.74
CA GLY A 162 8.29 7.39 -11.98
C GLY A 162 8.99 7.92 -10.73
N LEU A 163 9.21 7.06 -9.72
CA LEU A 163 9.80 7.46 -8.45
C LEU A 163 11.31 7.59 -8.54
N GLN A 164 11.87 8.53 -7.80
CA GLN A 164 13.32 8.74 -7.72
C GLN A 164 13.72 8.99 -6.27
N ALA A 165 14.91 8.55 -5.88
CA ALA A 165 15.45 8.82 -4.55
C ALA A 165 15.56 10.34 -4.31
N GLY A 166 15.05 10.80 -3.16
CA GLY A 166 15.14 12.19 -2.74
C GLY A 166 14.24 13.18 -3.49
N THR A 167 13.28 12.70 -4.30
CA THR A 167 12.30 13.57 -4.95
C THR A 167 11.09 13.77 -4.05
N PRO A 168 10.82 14.99 -3.53
CA PRO A 168 9.66 15.21 -2.67
C PRO A 168 8.34 14.78 -3.32
N GLY A 169 7.61 13.90 -2.63
CA GLY A 169 6.31 13.39 -3.10
C GLY A 169 6.37 12.24 -4.11
N LEU A 170 7.57 11.88 -4.62
CA LEU A 170 7.79 10.76 -5.55
C LEU A 170 9.07 10.02 -5.14
N GLU A 171 9.01 9.18 -4.10
CA GLU A 171 10.21 8.63 -3.46
C GLU A 171 10.27 7.09 -3.57
N TRP A 172 11.45 6.58 -3.96
CA TRP A 172 11.85 5.20 -3.85
C TRP A 172 12.86 5.03 -2.72
N VAL A 173 12.57 4.09 -1.80
CA VAL A 173 13.45 3.71 -0.67
C VAL A 173 13.79 2.23 -0.78
N GLU A 174 15.07 1.93 -0.84
CA GLU A 174 15.56 0.55 -0.81
C GLU A 174 16.25 0.27 0.51
N LEU A 175 15.85 -0.80 1.16
CA LEU A 175 16.38 -1.25 2.43
C LEU A 175 17.33 -2.44 2.17
N PRO A 176 18.67 -2.26 2.31
CA PRO A 176 19.66 -3.23 1.82
C PRO A 176 19.68 -4.55 2.61
N ASP A 177 19.20 -4.53 3.84
CA ASP A 177 19.26 -5.67 4.75
C ASP A 177 17.89 -6.29 5.06
N GLU A 178 16.82 -5.72 4.52
CA GLU A 178 15.46 -6.19 4.79
C GLU A 178 14.97 -7.20 3.74
N ASP A 179 14.11 -8.11 4.20
CA ASP A 179 13.40 -9.09 3.38
C ASP A 179 11.99 -8.59 2.98
N HIS A 180 11.04 -9.51 2.82
CA HIS A 180 9.66 -9.18 2.39
C HIS A 180 8.89 -8.43 3.50
#